data_7041a0f04947e8b27d498ae80a2f7b59
#
_entry.id   7041a0f04947e8b27d498ae80a2f7b59
#
_cell.length_a   1.000
_cell.length_b   1.000
_cell.length_c   1.000
_cell.angle_alpha   90.00
_cell.angle_beta   90.00
_cell.angle_gamma   90.00
#
_symmetry.space_group_name_H-M   'P 1'
#
loop_
_entity.id
_entity.type
_entity.pdbx_description
1 polymer ?
#
loop_
_entity_poly.entity_id
_entity_poly.type
_entity_poly.pdbx_seq_one_letter_code
_entity_poly.pdbx_strand_id
1 'polypeptide(L)'
;MKNYHIFEYLYRDASNFKAFGQLLLVGKISEVYIAELWSYLDGEEYFVAEQVNIPTLYSQLWKYSNGPTPADHAFHEFSSLRAATKEEISAVQLWGEASYMLEAFRMAHQQSWNCCLSVHSAVL
;
A
#
# COMPACT_ATOMS: atom_id res chain seq x y z
N MET A 1 -15.69 19.95 8.71
CA MET A 1 -14.45 19.97 7.91
C MET A 1 -13.98 18.55 7.66
N LYS A 2 -13.64 18.23 6.41
CA LYS A 2 -13.10 16.90 6.11
C LYS A 2 -11.61 16.85 6.43
N ASN A 3 -11.17 15.74 7.02
CA ASN A 3 -9.76 15.49 7.27
C ASN A 3 -9.20 14.66 6.13
N TYR A 4 -8.01 15.02 5.67
CA TYR A 4 -7.31 14.29 4.61
C TYR A 4 -5.93 13.87 5.09
N HIS A 5 -5.55 12.65 4.71
CA HIS A 5 -4.26 12.08 5.07
C HIS A 5 -3.60 11.46 3.85
N ILE A 6 -2.29 11.37 3.87
CA ILE A 6 -1.52 10.70 2.83
C ILE A 6 -1.02 9.36 3.37
N PHE A 7 -1.40 8.30 2.67
CA PHE A 7 -0.87 6.96 2.89
C PHE A 7 0.30 6.79 1.95
N GLU A 8 1.51 6.70 2.50
CA GLU A 8 2.73 6.51 1.72
C GLU A 8 3.18 5.06 1.82
N TYR A 9 3.52 4.49 0.68
CA TYR A 9 3.97 3.11 0.62
C TYR A 9 5.02 2.97 -0.48
N LEU A 10 5.69 1.83 -0.51
CA LEU A 10 6.68 1.58 -1.53
C LEU A 10 6.71 0.10 -1.89
N TYR A 11 7.23 -0.18 -3.08
CA TYR A 11 7.62 -1.50 -3.48
C TYR A 11 9.14 -1.54 -3.61
N ARG A 12 9.73 -2.56 -2.99
CA ARG A 12 11.18 -2.79 -3.07
C ARG A 12 11.39 -4.21 -3.57
N ASP A 13 12.07 -4.35 -4.70
CA ASP A 13 12.40 -5.68 -5.19
C ASP A 13 13.59 -6.27 -4.42
N ALA A 14 13.92 -7.54 -4.67
CA ALA A 14 15.00 -8.22 -3.96
C ALA A 14 16.38 -7.60 -4.26
N SER A 15 16.49 -6.83 -5.34
CA SER A 15 17.72 -6.10 -5.69
C SER A 15 17.76 -4.69 -5.10
N ASN A 16 16.79 -4.34 -4.24
CA ASN A 16 16.69 -3.05 -3.54
C ASN A 16 16.35 -1.86 -4.44
N PHE A 17 15.83 -2.09 -5.65
CA PHE A 17 15.23 -1.03 -6.44
C PHE A 17 13.85 -0.71 -5.88
N LYS A 18 13.49 0.57 -5.81
CA LYS A 18 12.28 1.05 -5.13
C LYS A 18 11.38 1.85 -6.05
N ALA A 19 10.07 1.66 -5.87
CA ALA A 19 9.05 2.52 -6.47
C ALA A 19 8.17 3.03 -5.32
N PHE A 20 7.82 4.33 -5.35
CA PHE A 20 7.08 4.98 -4.26
C PHE A 20 5.68 5.34 -4.72
N GLY A 21 4.71 5.20 -3.81
CA GLY A 21 3.33 5.55 -4.07
C GLY A 21 2.72 6.37 -2.94
N GLN A 22 1.72 7.16 -3.31
CA GLN A 22 0.95 7.96 -2.37
C GLN A 22 -0.53 7.84 -2.71
N LEU A 23 -1.37 7.73 -1.68
CA LEU A 23 -2.82 7.71 -1.82
C LEU A 23 -3.42 8.71 -0.84
N LEU A 24 -4.46 9.41 -1.29
CA LEU A 24 -5.20 10.35 -0.44
C LEU A 24 -6.35 9.61 0.23
N LEU A 25 -6.44 9.74 1.55
CA LEU A 25 -7.54 9.19 2.35
C LEU A 25 -8.34 10.33 2.94
N VAL A 26 -9.66 10.16 2.99
CA VAL A 26 -10.55 11.10 3.67
C VAL A 26 -11.06 10.45 4.97
N GLY A 27 -11.08 11.22 6.05
CA GLY A 27 -11.58 10.77 7.33
C GLY A 27 -10.57 10.97 8.46
N LYS A 28 -11.01 10.72 9.68
CA LYS A 28 -10.16 10.88 10.86
C LYS A 28 -9.21 9.69 10.98
N ILE A 29 -7.96 9.99 11.24
CA ILE A 29 -6.93 8.99 11.52
C ILE A 29 -6.28 9.35 12.84
N SER A 30 -6.47 8.49 13.85
CA SER A 30 -5.91 8.65 15.18
C SER A 30 -4.70 7.76 15.36
N GLU A 31 -4.01 7.92 16.48
CA GLU A 31 -2.92 7.01 16.85
C GLU A 31 -3.43 5.57 17.00
N VAL A 32 -4.65 5.41 17.48
CA VAL A 32 -5.28 4.08 17.59
C VAL A 32 -5.47 3.46 16.21
N TYR A 33 -5.92 4.25 15.22
CA TYR A 33 -6.05 3.80 13.84
C TYR A 33 -4.70 3.28 13.31
N ILE A 34 -3.65 4.07 13.48
CA ILE A 34 -2.31 3.72 12.98
C ILE A 34 -1.80 2.44 13.65
N ALA A 35 -1.96 2.34 14.96
CA ALA A 35 -1.53 1.14 15.71
C ALA A 35 -2.30 -0.10 15.25
N GLU A 36 -3.60 0.05 15.03
CA GLU A 36 -4.44 -1.04 14.54
C GLU A 36 -4.02 -1.47 13.12
N LEU A 37 -3.78 -0.49 12.22
CA LEU A 37 -3.32 -0.78 10.86
C LEU A 37 -2.01 -1.58 10.88
N TRP A 38 -1.05 -1.15 11.71
CA TRP A 38 0.23 -1.86 11.83
C TRP A 38 0.05 -3.29 12.31
N SER A 39 -0.91 -3.53 13.21
CA SER A 39 -1.15 -4.89 13.72
C SER A 39 -1.64 -5.84 12.64
N TYR A 40 -2.18 -5.33 11.54
CA TYR A 40 -2.67 -6.13 10.42
C TYR A 40 -1.60 -6.40 9.36
N LEU A 41 -0.50 -5.66 9.38
CA LEU A 41 0.58 -5.85 8.41
C LEU A 41 1.37 -7.14 8.70
N ASP A 42 1.90 -7.74 7.65
CA ASP A 42 2.79 -8.89 7.81
C ASP A 42 4.15 -8.41 8.32
N GLY A 43 4.57 -8.93 9.48
CA GLY A 43 5.80 -8.49 10.12
C GLY A 43 5.81 -7.02 10.48
N GLU A 44 4.61 -6.41 10.68
CA GLU A 44 4.43 -4.99 11.01
C GLU A 44 4.92 -4.04 9.93
N GLU A 45 5.13 -4.53 8.70
CA GLU A 45 5.72 -3.73 7.63
C GLU A 45 5.09 -3.99 6.25
N TYR A 46 4.70 -5.23 5.95
CA TYR A 46 4.37 -5.66 4.59
C TYR A 46 2.89 -5.93 4.38
N PHE A 47 2.44 -5.72 3.14
CA PHE A 47 1.08 -6.07 2.72
C PHE A 47 1.08 -6.46 1.25
N VAL A 48 0.04 -7.19 0.83
CA VAL A 48 -0.19 -7.52 -0.59
C VAL A 48 -1.17 -6.49 -1.14
N ALA A 49 -0.69 -5.60 -2.02
CA ALA A 49 -1.45 -4.44 -2.49
C ALA A 49 -2.77 -4.85 -3.15
N GLU A 50 -2.76 -5.90 -3.96
CA GLU A 50 -3.96 -6.38 -4.66
C GLU A 50 -5.05 -6.84 -3.69
N GLN A 51 -4.66 -7.32 -2.51
CA GLN A 51 -5.59 -7.85 -1.52
C GLN A 51 -6.37 -6.75 -0.80
N VAL A 52 -5.88 -5.52 -0.85
CA VAL A 52 -6.49 -4.37 -0.17
C VAL A 52 -6.86 -3.25 -1.17
N ASN A 53 -6.92 -3.56 -2.45
CA ASN A 53 -7.29 -2.62 -3.51
C ASN A 53 -6.38 -1.40 -3.60
N ILE A 54 -5.12 -1.57 -3.28
CA ILE A 54 -4.12 -0.51 -3.42
C ILE A 54 -3.36 -0.73 -4.74
N PRO A 55 -3.14 0.34 -5.53
CA PRO A 55 -2.41 0.20 -6.79
C PRO A 55 -1.01 -0.37 -6.56
N THR A 56 -0.65 -1.34 -7.38
CA THR A 56 0.67 -1.96 -7.31
C THR A 56 1.74 -1.04 -7.91
N LEU A 57 2.96 -1.17 -7.42
CA LEU A 57 4.07 -0.32 -7.84
C LEU A 57 5.16 -1.08 -8.60
N TYR A 58 5.17 -2.40 -8.55
CA TYR A 58 6.28 -3.16 -9.13
C TYR A 58 6.41 -2.94 -10.64
N SER A 59 5.32 -2.67 -11.36
CA SER A 59 5.37 -2.38 -12.79
C SER A 59 6.15 -1.10 -13.12
N GLN A 60 6.30 -0.18 -12.17
CA GLN A 60 7.10 1.02 -12.38
C GLN A 60 8.58 0.69 -12.55
N LEU A 61 9.04 -0.39 -11.95
CA LEU A 61 10.43 -0.84 -12.09
C LEU A 61 10.64 -1.66 -13.37
N TRP A 62 9.58 -2.21 -13.94
CA TRP A 62 9.67 -3.07 -15.12
C TRP A 62 10.14 -2.32 -16.37
N LYS A 63 9.97 -1.01 -16.42
CA LYS A 63 10.48 -0.19 -17.54
C LYS A 63 12.00 -0.25 -17.65
N TYR A 64 12.70 -0.59 -16.57
CA TYR A 64 14.16 -0.74 -16.54
C TYR A 64 14.61 -2.16 -16.83
N SER A 65 13.71 -3.14 -16.73
CA SER A 65 14.03 -4.56 -16.83
C SER A 65 13.21 -5.30 -17.91
N ASN A 66 12.37 -4.59 -18.66
CA ASN A 66 11.48 -5.17 -19.67
C ASN A 66 10.49 -6.20 -19.10
N GLY A 67 9.97 -5.92 -17.91
CA GLY A 67 8.96 -6.74 -17.27
C GLY A 67 9.41 -7.38 -15.97
N PRO A 68 8.64 -8.34 -15.46
CA PRO A 68 8.95 -9.00 -14.19
C PRO A 68 10.31 -9.70 -14.23
N THR A 69 10.99 -9.69 -13.09
CA THR A 69 12.29 -10.35 -12.93
C THR A 69 12.23 -11.30 -11.74
N PRO A 70 13.21 -12.20 -11.57
CA PRO A 70 13.28 -13.05 -10.37
C PRO A 70 13.41 -12.27 -9.06
N ALA A 71 13.77 -10.97 -9.12
CA ALA A 71 13.84 -10.11 -7.94
C ALA A 71 12.46 -9.63 -7.46
N ASP A 72 11.42 -9.76 -8.28
CA ASP A 72 10.08 -9.29 -7.95
C ASP A 72 9.36 -10.23 -6.97
N HIS A 73 8.47 -9.65 -6.17
CA HIS A 73 7.63 -10.37 -5.23
C HIS A 73 6.30 -9.60 -5.04
N ALA A 74 5.37 -10.20 -4.31
CA ALA A 74 4.03 -9.64 -4.15
C ALA A 74 3.94 -8.54 -3.09
N PHE A 75 4.88 -8.45 -2.16
CA PHE A 75 4.74 -7.59 -0.99
C PHE A 75 5.15 -6.15 -1.27
N HIS A 76 4.34 -5.22 -0.77
CA HIS A 76 4.63 -3.80 -0.69
C HIS A 76 4.90 -3.45 0.77
N GLU A 77 5.56 -2.30 1.02
CA GLU A 77 5.90 -1.86 2.37
C GLU A 77 5.10 -0.62 2.73
N PHE A 78 4.54 -0.60 3.94
CA PHE A 78 3.95 0.60 4.50
C PHE A 78 5.08 1.54 4.92
N SER A 79 4.98 2.81 4.53
CA SER A 79 5.99 3.82 4.87
C SER A 79 5.49 4.79 5.92
N SER A 80 4.41 5.53 5.64
CA SER A 80 3.89 6.50 6.59
C SER A 80 2.43 6.82 6.33
N LEU A 81 1.80 7.41 7.34
CA LEU A 81 0.42 7.89 7.28
C LEU A 81 0.39 9.22 8.01
N ARG A 82 0.21 10.31 7.29
CA ARG A 82 0.34 11.66 7.81
C ARG A 82 -0.74 12.59 7.25
N ALA A 83 -0.91 13.74 7.89
CA ALA A 83 -1.85 14.75 7.39
C ALA A 83 -1.42 15.21 6.00
N ALA A 84 -2.40 15.40 5.11
CA ALA A 84 -2.15 15.88 3.76
C ALA A 84 -2.00 17.41 3.75
N THR A 85 -1.13 17.90 2.87
CA THR A 85 -1.03 19.35 2.60
C THR A 85 -2.13 19.75 1.61
N LYS A 86 -2.36 21.06 1.46
CA LYS A 86 -3.33 21.58 0.49
C LYS A 86 -2.98 21.15 -0.94
N GLU A 87 -1.72 21.17 -1.28
CA GLU A 87 -1.23 20.78 -2.59
C GLU A 87 -1.50 19.29 -2.83
N GLU A 88 -1.29 18.48 -1.84
CA GLU A 88 -1.52 17.03 -1.93
C GLU A 88 -2.99 16.70 -2.08
N ILE A 89 -3.87 17.43 -1.41
CA ILE A 89 -5.32 17.21 -1.53
C ILE A 89 -5.79 17.41 -2.97
N SER A 90 -5.17 18.34 -3.70
CA SER A 90 -5.52 18.58 -5.11
C SER A 90 -4.80 17.67 -6.08
N ALA A 91 -3.62 17.15 -5.74
CA ALA A 91 -2.73 16.48 -6.67
C ALA A 91 -2.69 14.97 -6.52
N VAL A 92 -2.88 14.45 -5.30
CA VAL A 92 -2.77 13.01 -5.04
C VAL A 92 -4.11 12.34 -5.28
N GLN A 93 -4.08 11.16 -5.90
CA GLN A 93 -5.28 10.38 -6.19
C GLN A 93 -6.03 10.01 -4.90
N LEU A 94 -7.33 10.32 -4.87
CA LEU A 94 -8.19 9.91 -3.75
C LEU A 94 -8.43 8.40 -3.85
N TRP A 95 -8.03 7.67 -2.82
CA TRP A 95 -8.30 6.23 -2.72
C TRP A 95 -9.71 6.00 -2.15
N GLY A 96 -10.05 6.70 -1.09
CA GLY A 96 -11.34 6.56 -0.45
C GLY A 96 -11.30 6.94 1.02
N GLU A 97 -12.24 6.43 1.78
CA GLU A 97 -12.32 6.70 3.20
C GLU A 97 -11.32 5.89 4.00
N ALA A 98 -10.74 6.52 5.02
CA ALA A 98 -9.78 5.88 5.91
C ALA A 98 -10.36 4.64 6.58
N SER A 99 -11.65 4.68 6.96
CA SER A 99 -12.32 3.53 7.59
C SER A 99 -12.38 2.32 6.66
N TYR A 100 -12.56 2.55 5.37
CA TYR A 100 -12.60 1.45 4.39
C TYR A 100 -11.24 0.81 4.21
N MET A 101 -10.18 1.61 4.26
CA MET A 101 -8.81 1.07 4.17
C MET A 101 -8.49 0.20 5.38
N LEU A 102 -8.81 0.66 6.58
CA LEU A 102 -8.57 -0.11 7.80
C LEU A 102 -9.32 -1.44 7.76
N GLU A 103 -10.58 -1.41 7.29
CA GLU A 103 -11.38 -2.62 7.15
C GLU A 103 -10.79 -3.60 6.14
N ALA A 104 -10.29 -3.08 5.01
CA ALA A 104 -9.65 -3.92 4.00
C ALA A 104 -8.41 -4.63 4.56
N PHE A 105 -7.58 -3.92 5.30
CA PHE A 105 -6.41 -4.51 5.95
C PHE A 105 -6.81 -5.53 7.02
N ARG A 106 -7.86 -5.23 7.80
CA ARG A 106 -8.35 -6.16 8.82
C ARG A 106 -8.81 -7.48 8.18
N MET A 107 -9.57 -7.38 7.10
CA MET A 107 -10.07 -8.58 6.40
C MET A 107 -8.93 -9.38 5.77
N ALA A 108 -7.97 -8.72 5.16
CA ALA A 108 -6.80 -9.37 4.58
C ALA A 108 -6.00 -10.10 5.66
N HIS A 109 -5.83 -9.47 6.82
CA HIS A 109 -5.13 -10.09 7.95
C HIS A 109 -5.87 -11.34 8.45
N GLN A 110 -7.20 -11.26 8.55
CA GLN A 110 -8.02 -12.41 8.99
C GLN A 110 -7.96 -13.58 8.01
N GLN A 111 -7.88 -13.28 6.72
CA GLN A 111 -7.78 -14.28 5.65
C GLN A 111 -6.34 -14.75 5.42
N SER A 112 -5.40 -14.13 6.08
CA SER A 112 -3.95 -14.24 5.89
C SER A 112 -3.49 -13.60 4.58
N TRP A 113 -2.37 -12.91 4.64
CA TRP A 113 -1.75 -12.35 3.46
C TRP A 113 -1.35 -13.47 2.50
N ASN A 114 -1.80 -13.37 1.26
CA ASN A 114 -1.64 -14.44 0.27
C ASN A 114 -1.01 -13.89 -1.00
N CYS A 115 0.26 -14.16 -1.20
CA CYS A 115 0.99 -13.72 -2.39
C CYS A 115 0.41 -14.29 -3.68
N CYS A 116 -0.33 -15.41 -3.63
CA CYS A 116 -0.94 -16.01 -4.80
C CYS A 116 -2.11 -15.19 -5.35
N LEU A 117 -2.61 -14.19 -4.62
CA LEU A 117 -3.63 -13.26 -5.09
C LEU A 117 -3.01 -12.10 -5.89
N SER A 118 -1.69 -11.99 -5.91
CA SER A 118 -1.00 -10.99 -6.72
C SER A 118 -0.94 -11.44 -8.17
N VAL A 119 -1.18 -10.50 -9.09
CA VAL A 119 -1.01 -10.73 -10.53
C VAL A 119 0.43 -11.16 -10.83
N HIS A 120 1.39 -10.58 -10.12
CA HIS A 120 2.80 -10.93 -10.29
C HIS A 120 3.06 -12.40 -9.92
N SER A 121 2.49 -12.89 -8.82
CA SER A 121 2.65 -14.29 -8.39
C SER A 121 2.10 -15.27 -9.41
N ALA A 122 1.05 -14.91 -10.14
CA ALA A 122 0.47 -15.76 -11.16
C ALA A 122 1.36 -15.89 -12.40
N VAL A 123 2.28 -14.97 -12.61
CA VAL A 123 3.21 -14.96 -13.75
C VAL A 123 4.43 -15.84 -13.47
N LEU A 124 4.78 -15.97 -12.22
CA LEU A 124 5.93 -16.74 -11.78
C LEU A 124 5.55 -18.19 -11.51
#